data_890925e2ff539d011c444e1bebdc59df
#
_entry.id   890925e2ff539d011c444e1bebdc59df
#
_cell.length_a   1.000
_cell.length_b   1.000
_cell.length_c   1.000
_cell.angle_alpha   90.00
_cell.angle_beta   90.00
_cell.angle_gamma   90.00
#
_symmetry.space_group_name_H-M   'P 1'
#
loop_
_entity.id
_entity.type
_entity.pdbx_description
1 polymer ?
#
loop_
_entity_poly.entity_id
_entity_poly.type
_entity_poly.pdbx_seq_one_letter_code
_entity_poly.pdbx_strand_id
1 'polypeptide(L)'
;MQSAHYVLVEEMTGPVREALRSMGSGDISFSPYDTAWVALVKKQDGGEGPQFPSCIDWIAKNQLRDGSWGDDAFFLVQDRLINTCACVIALKTWNVHRDKCNRGRGVNSLSNNQLTIILMMTFLMELI
;
A
#
# COMPACT_ATOMS: atom_id res chain seq x y z
N MET A 1 5.63 -47.45 10.69
CA MET A 1 5.46 -46.68 9.46
C MET A 1 4.92 -45.28 9.63
N GLN A 2 4.13 -45.00 10.64
CA GLN A 2 3.69 -43.63 10.97
C GLN A 2 4.78 -42.73 11.52
N SER A 3 5.85 -43.29 12.11
CA SER A 3 6.93 -42.53 12.74
C SER A 3 7.82 -41.75 11.76
N ALA A 4 8.12 -42.30 10.58
CA ALA A 4 9.01 -41.65 9.61
C ALA A 4 8.35 -40.44 8.94
N HIS A 5 7.06 -40.52 8.65
CA HIS A 5 6.31 -39.40 8.09
C HIS A 5 6.14 -38.27 9.11
N TYR A 6 5.92 -38.63 10.37
CA TYR A 6 5.81 -37.67 11.47
C TYR A 6 7.13 -36.92 11.72
N VAL A 7 8.25 -37.66 11.71
CA VAL A 7 9.60 -37.09 11.86
C VAL A 7 9.92 -36.11 10.73
N LEU A 8 9.57 -36.45 9.48
CA LEU A 8 9.80 -35.60 8.32
C LEU A 8 8.98 -34.28 8.40
N VAL A 9 7.72 -34.38 8.82
CA VAL A 9 6.86 -33.21 9.01
C VAL A 9 7.39 -32.32 10.14
N GLU A 10 7.85 -32.90 11.24
CA GLU A 10 8.44 -32.16 12.36
C GLU A 10 9.74 -31.46 11.94
N GLU A 11 10.61 -32.15 11.17
CA GLU A 11 11.84 -31.57 10.64
C GLU A 11 11.59 -30.41 9.66
N MET A 12 10.52 -30.46 8.87
CA MET A 12 10.16 -29.38 7.96
C MET A 12 9.45 -28.20 8.66
N THR A 13 8.64 -28.49 9.68
CA THR A 13 7.84 -27.47 10.38
C THR A 13 8.54 -26.86 11.58
N GLY A 14 9.51 -27.54 12.17
CA GLY A 14 10.27 -27.08 13.32
C GLY A 14 10.93 -25.73 13.10
N PRO A 15 11.75 -25.55 12.05
CA PRO A 15 12.40 -24.27 11.73
C PRO A 15 11.41 -23.14 11.46
N VAL A 16 10.31 -23.43 10.78
CA VAL A 16 9.24 -22.44 10.49
C VAL A 16 8.56 -22.01 11.78
N ARG A 17 8.26 -22.96 12.67
CA ARG A 17 7.63 -22.69 13.96
C ARG A 17 8.54 -21.86 14.87
N GLU A 18 9.84 -22.15 14.86
CA GLU A 18 10.83 -21.38 15.61
C GLU A 18 10.99 -19.96 15.04
N ALA A 19 11.04 -19.79 13.72
CA ALA A 19 11.06 -18.50 13.06
C ALA A 19 9.83 -17.66 13.43
N LEU A 20 8.64 -18.27 13.44
CA LEU A 20 7.39 -17.59 13.84
C LEU A 20 7.41 -17.19 15.32
N ARG A 21 7.98 -18.02 16.21
CA ARG A 21 8.11 -17.66 17.63
C ARG A 21 9.10 -16.53 17.87
N SER A 22 10.20 -16.47 17.10
CA SER A 22 11.23 -15.45 17.22
C SER A 22 10.82 -14.11 16.64
N MET A 23 9.79 -14.06 15.79
CA MET A 23 9.30 -12.82 15.18
C MET A 23 8.69 -11.82 16.15
N GLY A 24 8.32 -12.23 17.36
CA GLY A 24 7.62 -11.36 18.30
C GLY A 24 6.31 -10.85 17.73
N SER A 25 6.07 -9.53 17.82
CA SER A 25 4.91 -8.90 17.20
C SER A 25 5.05 -8.64 15.71
N GLY A 26 6.23 -8.96 15.14
CA GLY A 26 6.57 -8.72 13.74
C GLY A 26 6.81 -7.24 13.42
N ASP A 27 7.70 -6.98 12.49
CA ASP A 27 7.82 -5.66 11.86
C ASP A 27 6.88 -5.60 10.65
N ILE A 28 5.81 -4.85 10.78
CA ILE A 28 4.97 -4.50 9.64
C ILE A 28 5.54 -3.21 9.08
N SER A 29 6.14 -3.27 7.89
CA SER A 29 6.48 -2.07 7.15
C SER A 29 5.20 -1.38 6.70
N PHE A 30 5.10 -0.07 6.93
CA PHE A 30 3.97 0.71 6.45
C PHE A 30 3.94 0.71 4.93
N SER A 31 2.82 0.25 4.37
CA SER A 31 2.61 0.25 2.92
C SER A 31 1.79 1.47 2.52
N PRO A 32 2.32 2.37 1.68
CA PRO A 32 1.54 3.49 1.14
C PRO A 32 0.31 3.00 0.37
N TYR A 33 0.44 1.90 -0.36
CA TYR A 33 -0.65 1.29 -1.10
C TYR A 33 -1.81 0.87 -0.18
N ASP A 34 -1.52 0.09 0.85
CA ASP A 34 -2.54 -0.36 1.80
C ASP A 34 -3.17 0.82 2.55
N THR A 35 -2.35 1.78 2.97
CA THR A 35 -2.81 2.99 3.66
C THR A 35 -3.76 3.80 2.77
N ALA A 36 -3.45 3.92 1.48
CA ALA A 36 -4.30 4.61 0.51
C ALA A 36 -5.66 3.92 0.35
N TRP A 37 -5.70 2.60 0.30
CA TRP A 37 -6.97 1.85 0.24
C TRP A 37 -7.82 2.06 1.49
N VAL A 38 -7.22 2.02 2.67
CA VAL A 38 -7.91 2.31 3.94
C VAL A 38 -8.40 3.76 3.97
N ALA A 39 -7.60 4.69 3.43
CA ALA A 39 -7.98 6.11 3.33
C ALA A 39 -9.22 6.34 2.46
N LEU A 40 -9.51 5.46 1.51
CA LEU A 40 -10.66 5.55 0.62
C LEU A 40 -11.98 5.10 1.27
N VAL A 41 -11.93 4.45 2.42
CA VAL A 41 -13.14 4.00 3.12
C VAL A 41 -13.95 5.22 3.59
N LYS A 42 -15.19 5.29 3.15
CA LYS A 42 -16.13 6.34 3.54
C LYS A 42 -16.66 6.10 4.96
N LYS A 43 -17.05 7.17 5.63
CA LYS A 43 -17.71 7.07 6.92
C LYS A 43 -18.93 6.16 6.86
N GLN A 44 -19.01 5.24 7.81
CA GLN A 44 -20.09 4.23 7.88
C GLN A 44 -21.34 4.77 8.56
N ASP A 45 -21.25 5.92 9.22
CA ASP A 45 -22.37 6.56 9.93
C ASP A 45 -23.27 7.43 9.03
N GLY A 46 -23.04 7.42 7.70
CA GLY A 46 -23.75 8.25 6.73
C GLY A 46 -23.18 9.68 6.61
N GLY A 47 -22.15 10.03 7.35
CA GLY A 47 -21.43 11.30 7.22
C GLY A 47 -20.58 11.37 5.95
N GLU A 48 -20.18 12.57 5.58
CA GLU A 48 -19.23 12.78 4.50
C GLU A 48 -17.79 12.68 4.99
N GLY A 49 -16.89 12.23 4.13
CA GLY A 49 -15.47 12.17 4.39
C GLY A 49 -14.92 10.77 4.66
N PRO A 50 -13.60 10.67 4.91
CA PRO A 50 -12.96 9.41 5.16
C PRO A 50 -13.28 8.86 6.55
N GLN A 51 -13.44 7.54 6.65
CA GLN A 51 -13.61 6.84 7.94
C GLN A 51 -12.35 6.96 8.80
N PHE A 52 -11.17 6.98 8.16
CA PHE A 52 -9.87 7.01 8.82
C PHE A 52 -9.04 8.20 8.33
N PRO A 53 -9.33 9.43 8.82
CA PRO A 53 -8.60 10.64 8.38
C PRO A 53 -7.10 10.58 8.69
N SER A 54 -6.68 9.82 9.70
CA SER A 54 -5.27 9.60 10.01
C SER A 54 -4.49 8.96 8.86
N CYS A 55 -5.14 8.16 8.02
CA CYS A 55 -4.51 7.58 6.83
C CYS A 55 -4.19 8.66 5.78
N ILE A 56 -5.06 9.63 5.61
CA ILE A 56 -4.81 10.79 4.74
C ILE A 56 -3.62 11.61 5.25
N ASP A 57 -3.57 11.87 6.55
CA ASP A 57 -2.46 12.59 7.17
C ASP A 57 -1.14 11.85 7.00
N TRP A 58 -1.17 10.52 7.16
CA TRP A 58 0.00 9.68 6.97
C TRP A 58 0.51 9.77 5.51
N ILE A 59 -0.38 9.64 4.54
CA ILE A 59 -0.05 9.76 3.11
C ILE A 59 0.62 11.13 2.85
N ALA A 60 0.02 12.20 3.33
CA ALA A 60 0.55 13.54 3.14
C ALA A 60 1.95 13.73 3.73
N LYS A 61 2.22 13.14 4.88
CA LYS A 61 3.53 13.24 5.57
C LYS A 61 4.61 12.35 4.97
N ASN A 62 4.24 11.27 4.29
CA ASN A 62 5.19 10.26 3.81
C ASN A 62 5.47 10.36 2.30
N GLN A 63 5.11 11.45 1.66
CA GLN A 63 5.54 11.72 0.28
C GLN A 63 7.05 11.91 0.22
N LEU A 64 7.69 11.22 -0.71
CA LEU A 64 9.13 11.34 -0.96
C LEU A 64 9.46 12.65 -1.68
N ARG A 65 10.75 13.00 -1.69
CA ARG A 65 11.23 14.26 -2.28
C ARG A 65 10.90 14.39 -3.76
N ASP A 66 10.89 13.29 -4.50
CA ASP A 66 10.56 13.26 -5.92
C ASP A 66 9.06 13.35 -6.21
N GLY A 67 8.22 13.38 -5.17
CA GLY A 67 6.77 13.42 -5.28
C GLY A 67 6.09 12.07 -5.29
N SER A 68 6.85 10.97 -5.26
CA SER A 68 6.33 9.61 -5.22
C SER A 68 6.09 9.11 -3.79
N TRP A 69 5.51 7.92 -3.68
CA TRP A 69 5.41 7.16 -2.44
C TRP A 69 6.02 5.78 -2.62
N GLY A 70 6.62 5.25 -1.57
CA GLY A 70 7.25 3.93 -1.57
C GLY A 70 8.37 3.86 -0.55
N ASP A 71 9.14 2.79 -0.62
CA ASP A 71 10.33 2.62 0.22
C ASP A 71 11.47 3.52 -0.30
N ASP A 72 11.97 4.39 0.55
CA ASP A 72 13.06 5.30 0.21
C ASP A 72 14.40 4.56 0.05
N ALA A 73 14.59 3.49 0.80
CA ALA A 73 15.82 2.69 0.78
C ALA A 73 15.87 1.70 -0.38
N PHE A 74 14.72 1.30 -0.92
CA PHE A 74 14.63 0.28 -1.95
C PHE A 74 13.76 0.74 -3.12
N PHE A 75 14.41 0.99 -4.26
CA PHE A 75 13.71 1.48 -5.45
C PHE A 75 13.36 0.34 -6.39
N LEU A 76 12.08 -0.05 -6.40
CA LEU A 76 11.47 -0.87 -7.44
C LEU A 76 10.47 -0.01 -8.20
N VAL A 77 10.67 0.14 -9.51
CA VAL A 77 9.84 1.02 -10.35
C VAL A 77 8.35 0.67 -10.25
N GLN A 78 8.02 -0.60 -10.38
CA GLN A 78 6.64 -1.07 -10.32
C GLN A 78 5.98 -0.78 -8.96
N ASP A 79 6.70 -1.08 -7.89
CA ASP A 79 6.23 -0.83 -6.53
C ASP A 79 6.03 0.67 -6.28
N ARG A 80 6.99 1.49 -6.70
CA ARG A 80 6.94 2.94 -6.58
C ARG A 80 5.74 3.53 -7.34
N LEU A 81 5.46 3.03 -8.53
CA LEU A 81 4.32 3.46 -9.35
C LEU A 81 2.98 3.10 -8.72
N ILE A 82 2.82 1.87 -8.27
CA ILE A 82 1.58 1.38 -7.64
C ILE A 82 1.28 2.18 -6.36
N ASN A 83 2.27 2.35 -5.50
CA ASN A 83 2.12 3.15 -4.28
C ASN A 83 1.74 4.60 -4.60
N THR A 84 2.41 5.21 -5.57
CA THR A 84 2.17 6.60 -5.97
C THR A 84 0.77 6.77 -6.56
N CYS A 85 0.35 5.88 -7.45
CA CYS A 85 -1.00 5.92 -8.02
C CYS A 85 -2.09 5.82 -6.93
N ALA A 86 -1.94 4.87 -6.02
CA ALA A 86 -2.91 4.68 -4.93
C ALA A 86 -3.02 5.93 -4.04
N CYS A 87 -1.90 6.51 -3.65
CA CYS A 87 -1.87 7.72 -2.82
C CYS A 87 -2.46 8.94 -3.55
N VAL A 88 -2.15 9.13 -4.84
CA VAL A 88 -2.74 10.19 -5.66
C VAL A 88 -4.25 10.04 -5.75
N ILE A 89 -4.75 8.82 -5.96
CA ILE A 89 -6.19 8.53 -6.02
C ILE A 89 -6.86 8.88 -4.70
N ALA A 90 -6.26 8.48 -3.57
CA ALA A 90 -6.81 8.76 -2.25
C ALA A 90 -6.90 10.29 -1.98
N LEU A 91 -5.84 11.04 -2.24
CA LEU A 91 -5.81 12.47 -2.07
C LEU A 91 -6.80 13.19 -3.01
N LYS A 92 -6.89 12.73 -4.26
CA LYS A 92 -7.81 13.28 -5.24
C LYS A 92 -9.28 13.01 -4.87
N THR A 93 -9.58 11.81 -4.41
CA THR A 93 -10.95 11.42 -4.02
C THR A 93 -11.48 12.34 -2.94
N TRP A 94 -10.66 12.67 -1.95
CA TRP A 94 -11.04 13.56 -0.86
C TRP A 94 -10.78 15.04 -1.14
N ASN A 95 -10.21 15.35 -2.31
CA ASN A 95 -9.90 16.72 -2.75
C ASN A 95 -9.05 17.49 -1.72
N VAL A 96 -8.04 16.84 -1.18
CA VAL A 96 -7.11 17.36 -0.18
C VAL A 96 -5.68 17.32 -0.69
N HIS A 97 -4.80 18.16 -0.15
CA HIS A 97 -3.37 18.20 -0.48
C HIS A 97 -3.10 18.22 -1.99
N ARG A 98 -3.72 19.14 -2.69
CA ARG A 98 -3.64 19.27 -4.17
C ARG A 98 -2.21 19.40 -4.69
N ASP A 99 -1.35 20.12 -3.97
CA ASP A 99 0.06 20.29 -4.28
C ASP A 99 0.80 18.94 -4.30
N LYS A 100 0.55 18.10 -3.30
CA LYS A 100 1.12 16.76 -3.19
C LYS A 100 0.57 15.81 -4.24
N CYS A 101 -0.71 15.90 -4.51
CA CYS A 101 -1.36 15.15 -5.59
C CYS A 101 -0.76 15.48 -6.96
N ASN A 102 -0.54 16.76 -7.25
CA ASN A 102 0.07 17.21 -8.50
C ASN A 102 1.52 16.75 -8.64
N ARG A 103 2.30 16.78 -7.57
CA ARG A 103 3.68 16.26 -7.57
C ARG A 103 3.70 14.76 -7.86
N GLY A 104 2.82 13.98 -7.25
CA GLY A 104 2.70 12.55 -7.49
C GLY A 104 2.28 12.23 -8.92
N ARG A 105 1.36 13.00 -9.49
CA ARG A 105 0.95 12.86 -10.90
C ARG A 105 2.09 13.13 -11.87
N GLY A 106 2.97 14.09 -11.56
CA GLY A 106 4.15 14.38 -12.36
C GLY A 106 5.10 13.19 -12.46
N VAL A 107 5.30 12.44 -11.40
CA VAL A 107 6.10 11.20 -11.40
C VAL A 107 5.49 10.16 -12.33
N ASN A 108 4.17 10.02 -12.32
CA ASN A 108 3.46 9.04 -13.13
C ASN A 108 3.41 9.39 -14.63
N SER A 109 3.67 10.62 -15.02
CA SER A 109 3.63 11.03 -16.45
C SER A 109 4.82 10.56 -17.27
N LEU A 110 5.84 9.96 -16.64
CA LEU A 110 7.12 9.63 -17.25
C LEU A 110 7.19 8.23 -17.88
N SER A 111 6.17 7.39 -17.83
CA SER A 111 6.20 6.07 -18.47
C SER A 111 4.85 5.67 -19.10
N ASN A 112 4.93 5.13 -20.34
CA ASN A 112 3.76 4.72 -21.12
C ASN A 112 2.95 3.55 -20.54
N ASN A 113 3.54 2.78 -19.61
CA ASN A 113 2.86 1.69 -18.91
C ASN A 113 1.98 2.18 -17.76
N GLN A 114 2.09 3.44 -17.41
CA GLN A 114 1.38 4.05 -16.27
C GLN A 114 -0.09 4.33 -16.58
N LEU A 115 -0.41 4.66 -17.82
CA LEU A 115 -1.79 4.85 -18.24
C LEU A 115 -2.61 3.59 -17.96
N THR A 116 -2.03 2.42 -18.20
CA THR A 116 -2.68 1.13 -17.97
C THR A 116 -2.93 0.90 -16.47
N ILE A 117 -1.95 1.22 -15.61
CA ILE A 117 -2.09 1.07 -14.14
C ILE A 117 -3.13 2.06 -13.61
N ILE A 118 -3.08 3.32 -14.04
CA ILE A 118 -4.06 4.35 -13.66
C ILE A 118 -5.47 3.96 -14.12
N LEU A 119 -5.61 3.47 -15.34
CA LEU A 119 -6.89 2.99 -15.87
C LEU A 119 -7.41 1.77 -15.12
N MET A 120 -6.54 0.82 -14.78
CA MET A 120 -6.90 -0.34 -13.95
C MET A 120 -7.35 0.09 -12.56
N MET A 121 -6.64 1.00 -11.92
CA MET A 121 -7.00 1.50 -10.59
C MET A 121 -8.27 2.34 -10.62
N THR A 122 -8.46 3.18 -11.64
CA THR A 122 -9.70 3.94 -11.84
C THR A 122 -10.88 3.00 -12.06
N PHE A 123 -10.70 1.97 -12.87
CA PHE A 123 -11.73 0.95 -13.12
C PHE A 123 -12.10 0.17 -11.86
N LEU A 124 -11.11 -0.21 -11.04
CA LEU A 124 -11.34 -0.85 -9.75
C LEU A 124 -12.10 0.07 -8.78
N MET A 125 -11.85 1.38 -8.84
CA MET A 125 -12.56 2.36 -8.02
C MET A 125 -14.03 2.53 -8.41
N GLU A 126 -14.36 2.40 -9.70
CA GLU A 126 -15.76 2.45 -10.17
C GLU A 126 -16.55 1.19 -9.80
N LEU A 127 -15.86 0.07 -9.53
CA LEU A 127 -16.49 -1.20 -9.13
C LEU A 127 -16.78 -1.28 -7.62
N ILE A 128 -16.25 -0.38 -6.81
CA ILE A 128 -16.47 -0.30 -5.37
C ILE A 128 -17.55 0.74 -5.06
#